data_6ddcff0bdd7ae2f43d8963926d4e1fc0
#
_entry.id   6ddcff0bdd7ae2f43d8963926d4e1fc0
#
_cell.length_a   1.000
_cell.length_b   1.000
_cell.length_c   1.000
_cell.angle_alpha   90.00
_cell.angle_beta   90.00
_cell.angle_gamma   90.00
#
_symmetry.space_group_name_H-M   'P 1'
#
loop_
_entity.id
_entity.type
_entity.pdbx_description
1 polymer ?
#
loop_
_entity_poly.entity_id
_entity_poly.type
_entity_poly.pdbx_seq_one_letter_code
_entity_poly.pdbx_strand_id
1 'polypeptide(L)'
;DSALLPGFIDAHGHFGAVATYSALLDISSPPVGEMESIDDIIEAIRDWILANDIPEGSLVYAVGYDDSLLVEKRHPNKDDLDRASTAHQVVIRHVSGHLSAANSLALEISEIDSNTANPPGGVIRRRPQTDEPDGVMEETAMSLLPGRESLIEEDMGWELRRKAVEIYASYGITTIQESNV
;
A
#
# COMPACT_ATOMS: atom_id res chain seq x y z
N ASP A 1 -36.27 13.97 -11.73
CA ASP A 1 -35.73 14.17 -13.08
C ASP A 1 -34.46 13.37 -13.23
N SER A 2 -34.31 12.56 -14.27
CA SER A 2 -33.14 11.76 -14.56
C SER A 2 -32.49 12.27 -15.84
N ALA A 3 -31.14 12.25 -15.89
CA ALA A 3 -30.36 12.57 -17.08
C ALA A 3 -29.75 11.29 -17.65
N LEU A 4 -29.77 11.11 -18.97
CA LEU A 4 -29.06 10.06 -19.68
C LEU A 4 -27.80 10.67 -20.29
N LEU A 5 -26.65 10.11 -19.89
CA LEU A 5 -25.34 10.55 -20.38
C LEU A 5 -24.64 9.37 -21.09
N PRO A 6 -23.76 9.65 -22.07
CA PRO A 6 -22.80 8.65 -22.54
C PRO A 6 -21.91 8.17 -21.40
N GLY A 7 -21.40 6.93 -21.48
CA GLY A 7 -20.39 6.46 -20.55
C GLY A 7 -19.11 7.29 -20.66
N PHE A 8 -18.45 7.49 -19.52
CA PHE A 8 -17.20 8.25 -19.46
C PHE A 8 -16.01 7.44 -19.99
N ILE A 9 -15.02 8.15 -20.49
CA ILE A 9 -13.75 7.59 -20.97
C ILE A 9 -12.66 8.05 -20.01
N ASP A 10 -11.99 7.09 -19.37
CA ASP A 10 -10.75 7.34 -18.63
C ASP A 10 -9.58 7.20 -19.63
N ALA A 11 -9.04 8.35 -20.02
CA ALA A 11 -7.97 8.43 -21.03
C ALA A 11 -6.57 8.12 -20.47
N HIS A 12 -6.42 8.03 -19.16
CA HIS A 12 -5.16 7.71 -18.49
C HIS A 12 -5.42 7.02 -17.15
N GLY A 13 -5.64 5.71 -17.18
CA GLY A 13 -5.90 4.89 -16.00
C GLY A 13 -4.80 3.87 -15.74
N HIS A 14 -4.95 3.18 -14.61
CA HIS A 14 -4.09 2.07 -14.19
C HIS A 14 -4.98 0.88 -13.81
N PHE A 15 -5.65 0.31 -14.81
CA PHE A 15 -6.62 -0.77 -14.61
C PHE A 15 -6.01 -1.97 -13.86
N GLY A 16 -4.78 -2.36 -14.22
CA GLY A 16 -4.06 -3.43 -13.55
C GLY A 16 -3.80 -3.13 -12.08
N ALA A 17 -3.46 -1.88 -11.74
CA ALA A 17 -3.26 -1.46 -10.36
C ALA A 17 -4.58 -1.46 -9.58
N VAL A 18 -5.68 -0.94 -10.15
CA VAL A 18 -7.00 -0.97 -9.52
C VAL A 18 -7.44 -2.40 -9.24
N ALA A 19 -7.23 -3.32 -10.19
CA ALA A 19 -7.51 -4.74 -9.99
C ALA A 19 -6.73 -5.30 -8.79
N THR A 20 -5.42 -5.10 -8.76
CA THR A 20 -4.55 -5.57 -7.69
C THR A 20 -4.93 -4.95 -6.33
N TYR A 21 -5.07 -3.63 -6.28
CA TYR A 21 -5.37 -2.90 -5.04
C TYR A 21 -6.74 -3.25 -4.46
N SER A 22 -7.69 -3.68 -5.29
CA SER A 22 -9.00 -4.12 -4.82
C SER A 22 -8.97 -5.36 -3.90
N ALA A 23 -7.85 -6.07 -3.84
CA ALA A 23 -7.63 -7.20 -2.94
C ALA A 23 -6.80 -6.85 -1.70
N LEU A 24 -6.29 -5.63 -1.61
CA LEU A 24 -5.42 -5.17 -0.52
C LEU A 24 -6.20 -4.26 0.44
N LEU A 25 -5.64 -4.05 1.62
CA LEU A 25 -6.18 -3.10 2.56
C LEU A 25 -5.98 -1.66 2.03
N ASP A 26 -7.08 -0.95 1.84
CA ASP A 26 -7.07 0.48 1.49
C ASP A 26 -6.93 1.31 2.76
N ILE A 27 -5.87 2.12 2.83
CA ILE A 27 -5.57 3.05 3.93
C ILE A 27 -5.47 4.48 3.41
N SER A 28 -6.28 4.82 2.41
CA SER A 28 -6.34 6.17 1.85
C SER A 28 -6.95 7.16 2.82
N SER A 29 -6.54 8.43 2.70
CA SER A 29 -7.09 9.56 3.45
C SER A 29 -8.30 10.19 2.74
N PRO A 30 -9.15 10.97 3.43
CA PRO A 30 -10.22 11.75 2.80
C PRO A 30 -9.70 12.63 1.64
N PRO A 31 -10.48 12.81 0.56
CA PRO A 31 -11.87 12.37 0.37
C PRO A 31 -12.04 10.96 -0.22
N VAL A 32 -10.94 10.23 -0.45
CA VAL A 32 -10.97 8.90 -1.07
C VAL A 32 -11.24 7.80 -0.04
N GLY A 33 -10.57 7.85 1.10
CA GLY A 33 -10.69 6.94 2.22
C GLY A 33 -10.99 7.66 3.53
N GLU A 34 -10.67 7.03 4.65
CA GLU A 34 -11.08 7.49 5.98
C GLU A 34 -9.89 7.73 6.93
N MET A 35 -8.64 7.45 6.51
CA MET A 35 -7.47 7.55 7.40
C MET A 35 -7.03 9.01 7.58
N GLU A 36 -7.21 9.57 8.77
CA GLU A 36 -6.82 10.92 9.13
C GLU A 36 -5.54 10.96 9.97
N SER A 37 -5.17 9.84 10.59
CA SER A 37 -4.02 9.71 11.49
C SER A 37 -3.25 8.40 11.28
N ILE A 38 -2.03 8.34 11.81
CA ILE A 38 -1.27 7.09 11.90
C ILE A 38 -1.99 6.07 12.78
N ASP A 39 -2.69 6.51 13.82
CA ASP A 39 -3.46 5.63 14.69
C ASP A 39 -4.61 4.95 13.94
N ASP A 40 -5.31 5.65 13.04
CA ASP A 40 -6.35 5.06 12.18
C ASP A 40 -5.76 3.96 11.28
N ILE A 41 -4.58 4.21 10.70
CA ILE A 41 -3.86 3.20 9.89
C ILE A 41 -3.54 1.95 10.71
N ILE A 42 -3.07 2.14 11.95
CA ILE A 42 -2.73 1.03 12.86
C ILE A 42 -3.98 0.20 13.19
N GLU A 43 -5.09 0.86 13.51
CA GLU A 43 -6.37 0.18 13.78
C GLU A 43 -6.87 -0.57 12.56
N ALA A 44 -6.85 0.05 11.39
CA ALA A 44 -7.27 -0.61 10.14
C ALA A 44 -6.44 -1.86 9.81
N ILE A 45 -5.12 -1.83 10.06
CA ILE A 45 -4.25 -3.00 9.88
C ILE A 45 -4.62 -4.11 10.87
N ARG A 46 -4.85 -3.79 12.13
CA ARG A 46 -5.27 -4.76 13.15
C ARG A 46 -6.59 -5.43 12.81
N ASP A 47 -7.58 -4.62 12.42
CA ASP A 47 -8.90 -5.10 12.05
C ASP A 47 -8.84 -5.99 10.80
N TRP A 48 -7.99 -5.63 9.84
CA TRP A 48 -7.76 -6.44 8.64
C TRP A 48 -7.16 -7.81 8.97
N ILE A 49 -6.17 -7.85 9.85
CA ILE A 49 -5.54 -9.10 10.30
C ILE A 49 -6.60 -10.01 10.95
N LEU A 50 -7.41 -9.46 11.85
CA LEU A 50 -8.44 -10.22 12.56
C LEU A 50 -9.57 -10.68 11.64
N ALA A 51 -10.06 -9.80 10.76
CA ALA A 51 -11.18 -10.10 9.87
C ALA A 51 -10.86 -11.16 8.82
N ASN A 52 -9.58 -11.30 8.45
CA ASN A 52 -9.12 -12.24 7.43
C ASN A 52 -8.36 -13.45 8.01
N ASP A 53 -8.32 -13.60 9.34
CA ASP A 53 -7.61 -14.70 10.03
C ASP A 53 -6.17 -14.86 9.51
N ILE A 54 -5.43 -13.75 9.29
CA ILE A 54 -4.11 -13.78 8.67
C ILE A 54 -3.13 -14.51 9.61
N PRO A 55 -2.44 -15.56 9.13
CA PRO A 55 -1.50 -16.30 9.99
C PRO A 55 -0.28 -15.46 10.39
N GLU A 56 0.24 -15.70 11.59
CA GLU A 56 1.52 -15.10 12.03
C GLU A 56 2.66 -15.38 11.03
N GLY A 57 3.53 -14.42 10.85
CA GLY A 57 4.63 -14.45 9.88
C GLY A 57 4.21 -14.04 8.45
N SER A 58 2.91 -14.04 8.15
CA SER A 58 2.41 -13.66 6.81
C SER A 58 2.56 -12.16 6.55
N LEU A 59 2.57 -11.80 5.26
CA LEU A 59 2.59 -10.41 4.81
C LEU A 59 1.20 -9.78 4.88
N VAL A 60 1.12 -8.61 5.50
CA VAL A 60 -0.01 -7.67 5.43
C VAL A 60 0.43 -6.47 4.60
N TYR A 61 -0.21 -6.27 3.46
CA TYR A 61 0.12 -5.19 2.54
C TYR A 61 -1.03 -4.22 2.40
N ALA A 62 -0.79 -2.94 2.70
CA ALA A 62 -1.79 -1.90 2.57
C ALA A 62 -1.32 -0.80 1.62
N VAL A 63 -2.28 -0.06 1.02
CA VAL A 63 -1.99 0.94 -0.01
C VAL A 63 -2.77 2.23 0.22
N GLY A 64 -2.20 3.35 -0.22
CA GLY A 64 -2.97 4.58 -0.37
C GLY A 64 -2.72 5.64 0.69
N TYR A 65 -1.90 5.43 1.74
CA TYR A 65 -1.65 6.48 2.72
C TYR A 65 -0.96 7.70 2.08
N ASP A 66 -1.28 8.88 2.61
CA ASP A 66 -0.67 10.15 2.23
C ASP A 66 -0.22 10.89 3.49
N ASP A 67 1.09 10.98 3.72
CA ASP A 67 1.66 11.61 4.90
C ASP A 67 1.30 13.10 5.02
N SER A 68 1.06 13.75 3.89
CA SER A 68 0.64 15.16 3.86
C SER A 68 -0.81 15.38 4.34
N LEU A 69 -1.65 14.34 4.32
CA LEU A 69 -3.04 14.38 4.76
C LEU A 69 -3.22 13.91 6.21
N LEU A 70 -2.28 13.10 6.73
CA LEU A 70 -2.29 12.67 8.13
C LEU A 70 -2.06 13.84 9.10
N VAL A 71 -2.67 13.79 10.27
CA VAL A 71 -2.51 14.85 11.31
C VAL A 71 -1.06 14.99 11.78
N GLU A 72 -0.27 13.92 11.77
CA GLU A 72 1.14 13.91 12.17
C GLU A 72 2.06 14.55 11.14
N LYS A 73 1.61 14.74 9.89
CA LYS A 73 2.39 15.33 8.79
C LYS A 73 3.76 14.66 8.58
N ARG A 74 3.79 13.35 8.74
CA ARG A 74 4.97 12.52 8.53
C ARG A 74 4.57 11.13 8.05
N HIS A 75 5.51 10.43 7.43
CA HIS A 75 5.31 9.01 7.13
C HIS A 75 5.19 8.18 8.42
N PRO A 76 4.33 7.15 8.46
CA PRO A 76 4.44 6.07 9.43
C PRO A 76 5.83 5.43 9.33
N ASN A 77 6.43 5.14 10.47
CA ASN A 77 7.72 4.46 10.56
C ASN A 77 7.55 3.04 11.13
N LYS A 78 8.67 2.28 11.28
CA LYS A 78 8.60 0.91 11.79
C LYS A 78 8.00 0.82 13.20
N ASP A 79 8.26 1.80 14.08
CA ASP A 79 7.74 1.77 15.45
C ASP A 79 6.22 1.98 15.47
N ASP A 80 5.70 2.81 14.57
CA ASP A 80 4.26 2.97 14.40
C ASP A 80 3.64 1.65 13.92
N LEU A 81 4.24 1.02 12.90
CA LEU A 81 3.72 -0.21 12.32
C LEU A 81 3.91 -1.43 13.23
N ASP A 82 4.92 -1.45 14.09
CA ASP A 82 5.09 -2.46 15.15
C ASP A 82 3.92 -2.41 16.15
N ARG A 83 3.32 -1.24 16.35
CA ARG A 83 2.09 -1.10 17.17
C ARG A 83 0.89 -1.81 16.52
N ALA A 84 0.86 -1.93 15.20
CA ALA A 84 -0.17 -2.70 14.51
C ALA A 84 0.05 -4.19 14.71
N SER A 85 1.24 -4.69 14.42
CA SER A 85 1.63 -6.08 14.67
C SER A 85 3.16 -6.25 14.69
N THR A 86 3.64 -7.04 15.63
CA THR A 86 5.01 -7.59 15.64
C THR A 86 5.06 -9.06 15.20
N ALA A 87 3.89 -9.68 14.98
CA ALA A 87 3.77 -11.07 14.57
C ALA A 87 3.57 -11.25 13.06
N HIS A 88 3.28 -10.16 12.33
CA HIS A 88 3.07 -10.15 10.88
C HIS A 88 4.05 -9.20 10.22
N GLN A 89 4.47 -9.52 8.99
CA GLN A 89 5.19 -8.57 8.15
C GLN A 89 4.20 -7.48 7.71
N VAL A 90 4.41 -6.24 8.11
CA VAL A 90 3.54 -5.13 7.70
C VAL A 90 4.29 -4.23 6.73
N VAL A 91 3.74 -4.07 5.53
CA VAL A 91 4.25 -3.14 4.51
C VAL A 91 3.10 -2.25 4.04
N ILE A 92 3.29 -0.95 4.08
CA ILE A 92 2.32 0.02 3.58
C ILE A 92 2.91 0.83 2.44
N ARG A 93 2.12 1.10 1.40
CA ARG A 93 2.55 1.87 0.23
C ARG A 93 1.91 3.24 0.20
N HIS A 94 2.74 4.26 -0.03
CA HIS A 94 2.29 5.63 -0.21
C HIS A 94 1.52 5.80 -1.52
N VAL A 95 0.56 6.73 -1.51
CA VAL A 95 -0.32 7.03 -2.67
C VAL A 95 0.46 7.39 -3.93
N SER A 96 1.61 8.04 -3.81
CA SER A 96 2.46 8.39 -4.96
C SER A 96 3.07 7.16 -5.67
N GLY A 97 3.13 6.02 -4.99
CA GLY A 97 3.81 4.84 -5.51
C GLY A 97 5.34 4.87 -5.40
N HIS A 98 5.94 5.93 -4.85
CA HIS A 98 7.40 6.15 -4.75
C HIS A 98 7.98 5.86 -3.37
N LEU A 99 7.13 5.56 -2.37
CA LEU A 99 7.55 5.26 -1.01
C LEU A 99 6.76 4.07 -0.45
N SER A 100 7.42 3.34 0.44
CA SER A 100 6.78 2.33 1.30
C SER A 100 7.33 2.45 2.70
N ALA A 101 6.54 2.05 3.69
CA ALA A 101 7.03 1.88 5.05
C ALA A 101 6.78 0.44 5.52
N ALA A 102 7.68 -0.07 6.35
CA ALA A 102 7.66 -1.45 6.82
C ALA A 102 7.90 -1.51 8.32
N ASN A 103 7.31 -2.51 8.99
CA ASN A 103 7.56 -2.77 10.40
C ASN A 103 8.89 -3.50 10.62
N SER A 104 9.27 -3.68 11.88
CA SER A 104 10.54 -4.32 12.25
C SER A 104 10.65 -5.75 11.74
N LEU A 105 9.57 -6.54 11.77
CA LEU A 105 9.58 -7.92 11.29
C LEU A 105 9.80 -8.00 9.77
N ALA A 106 9.17 -7.10 9.00
CA ALA A 106 9.36 -7.06 7.54
C ALA A 106 10.81 -6.67 7.18
N LEU A 107 11.43 -5.73 7.93
CA LEU A 107 12.86 -5.40 7.76
C LEU A 107 13.77 -6.57 8.10
N GLU A 108 13.51 -7.27 9.21
CA GLU A 108 14.29 -8.42 9.65
C GLU A 108 14.28 -9.54 8.61
N ILE A 109 13.08 -9.93 8.13
CA ILE A 109 12.92 -10.97 7.11
C ILE A 109 13.57 -10.57 5.78
N SER A 110 13.58 -9.27 5.46
CA SER A 110 14.25 -8.73 4.27
C SER A 110 15.76 -8.53 4.46
N GLU A 111 16.32 -8.90 5.61
CA GLU A 111 17.73 -8.71 5.95
C GLU A 111 18.20 -7.24 5.85
N ILE A 112 17.30 -6.28 6.17
CA ILE A 112 17.58 -4.85 6.11
C ILE A 112 17.97 -4.34 7.49
N ASP A 113 19.23 -3.96 7.65
CA ASP A 113 19.83 -3.48 8.90
C ASP A 113 20.66 -2.18 8.72
N SER A 114 21.40 -1.83 9.78
CA SER A 114 22.29 -0.66 9.77
C SER A 114 23.45 -0.75 8.77
N ASN A 115 23.79 -1.96 8.29
CA ASN A 115 24.89 -2.20 7.34
C ASN A 115 24.38 -2.27 5.89
N THR A 116 23.07 -2.39 5.67
CA THR A 116 22.48 -2.47 4.35
C THR A 116 22.68 -1.16 3.60
N ALA A 117 23.42 -1.18 2.49
CA ALA A 117 23.65 0.03 1.69
C ALA A 117 22.39 0.44 0.91
N ASN A 118 22.26 1.73 0.64
CA ASN A 118 21.24 2.21 -0.29
C ASN A 118 21.45 1.59 -1.68
N PRO A 119 20.42 1.03 -2.31
CA PRO A 119 20.52 0.56 -3.67
C PRO A 119 20.64 1.75 -4.65
N PRO A 120 21.20 1.53 -5.86
CA PRO A 120 21.26 2.59 -6.87
C PRO A 120 19.87 3.17 -7.18
N GLY A 121 19.71 4.48 -7.02
CA GLY A 121 18.43 5.18 -7.26
C GLY A 121 17.40 5.04 -6.16
N GLY A 122 17.73 4.48 -4.99
CA GLY A 122 16.83 4.35 -3.86
C GLY A 122 17.46 4.78 -2.53
N VAL A 123 16.61 5.03 -1.55
CA VAL A 123 17.02 5.44 -0.20
C VAL A 123 16.34 4.58 0.86
N ILE A 124 17.13 4.02 1.73
CA ILE A 124 16.69 3.46 3.01
C ILE A 124 16.76 4.61 4.01
N ARG A 125 15.61 5.14 4.44
CA ARG A 125 15.61 6.20 5.47
C ARG A 125 16.11 5.65 6.80
N ARG A 126 16.83 6.52 7.53
CA ARG A 126 17.45 6.14 8.79
C ARG A 126 17.04 7.08 9.90
N ARG A 127 17.07 6.59 11.12
CA ARG A 127 16.82 7.41 12.31
C ARG A 127 17.87 8.52 12.40
N PRO A 128 17.49 9.72 12.84
CA PRO A 128 18.45 10.81 12.98
C PRO A 128 19.67 10.41 13.80
N GLN A 129 20.87 10.71 13.27
CA GLN A 129 22.16 10.48 13.92
C GLN A 129 22.53 9.00 14.14
N THR A 130 21.85 8.09 13.47
CA THR A 130 22.14 6.65 13.50
C THR A 130 22.13 6.07 12.07
N ASP A 131 22.65 4.86 11.91
CA ASP A 131 22.55 4.10 10.67
C ASP A 131 21.33 3.12 10.70
N GLU A 132 20.52 3.16 11.76
CA GLU A 132 19.36 2.29 11.92
C GLU A 132 18.23 2.65 10.95
N PRO A 133 17.74 1.72 10.10
CA PRO A 133 16.58 1.97 9.26
C PRO A 133 15.34 2.35 10.09
N ASP A 134 14.63 3.38 9.68
CA ASP A 134 13.39 3.81 10.34
C ASP A 134 12.14 3.12 9.79
N GLY A 135 12.29 2.33 8.74
CA GLY A 135 11.23 1.58 8.08
C GLY A 135 10.78 2.17 6.75
N VAL A 136 11.11 3.43 6.45
CA VAL A 136 10.70 4.09 5.20
C VAL A 136 11.71 3.82 4.08
N MET A 137 11.20 3.34 2.94
CA MET A 137 11.96 3.04 1.72
C MET A 137 11.50 3.93 0.57
N GLU A 138 12.44 4.49 -0.18
CA GLU A 138 12.15 5.35 -1.33
C GLU A 138 12.66 4.71 -2.63
N GLU A 139 11.90 4.91 -3.69
CA GLU A 139 12.22 4.50 -5.05
C GLU A 139 12.65 3.03 -5.15
N THR A 140 13.83 2.75 -5.71
CA THR A 140 14.32 1.38 -5.89
C THR A 140 14.54 0.64 -4.57
N ALA A 141 14.67 1.33 -3.44
CA ALA A 141 14.79 0.69 -2.13
C ALA A 141 13.52 -0.07 -1.73
N MET A 142 12.36 0.30 -2.27
CA MET A 142 11.11 -0.44 -2.03
C MET A 142 11.17 -1.89 -2.49
N SER A 143 11.99 -2.19 -3.52
CA SER A 143 12.14 -3.56 -4.03
C SER A 143 12.89 -4.50 -3.08
N LEU A 144 13.48 -3.98 -2.01
CA LEU A 144 14.08 -4.78 -0.95
C LEU A 144 13.04 -5.37 0.02
N LEU A 145 11.85 -4.77 0.06
CA LEU A 145 10.73 -5.23 0.90
C LEU A 145 9.91 -6.32 0.16
N PRO A 146 9.19 -7.17 0.90
CA PRO A 146 8.25 -8.10 0.29
C PRO A 146 7.17 -7.33 -0.49
N GLY A 147 6.96 -7.73 -1.73
CA GLY A 147 5.99 -7.11 -2.61
C GLY A 147 4.61 -7.74 -2.52
N ARG A 148 3.58 -6.99 -2.95
CA ARG A 148 2.19 -7.45 -3.02
C ARG A 148 1.98 -8.65 -3.95
N GLU A 149 2.92 -8.88 -4.86
CA GLU A 149 2.88 -9.98 -5.83
C GLU A 149 2.80 -11.35 -5.14
N SER A 150 3.36 -11.45 -3.92
CA SER A 150 3.28 -12.68 -3.11
C SER A 150 1.89 -12.95 -2.53
N LEU A 151 0.98 -11.97 -2.56
CA LEU A 151 -0.39 -12.07 -2.03
C LEU A 151 -1.42 -12.39 -3.12
N ILE A 152 -1.03 -12.36 -4.41
CA ILE A 152 -1.94 -12.52 -5.54
C ILE A 152 -1.61 -13.84 -6.22
N GLU A 153 -2.50 -14.81 -6.05
CA GLU A 153 -2.39 -16.08 -6.76
C GLU A 153 -2.70 -15.88 -8.26
N GLU A 154 -2.05 -16.67 -9.11
CA GLU A 154 -2.13 -16.51 -10.57
C GLU A 154 -3.57 -16.69 -11.10
N ASP A 155 -4.38 -17.52 -10.45
CA ASP A 155 -5.78 -17.78 -10.79
C ASP A 155 -6.74 -16.68 -10.33
N MET A 156 -6.38 -15.89 -9.30
CA MET A 156 -7.17 -14.74 -8.85
C MET A 156 -7.23 -13.59 -9.87
N GLY A 157 -6.34 -13.59 -10.85
CA GLY A 157 -6.20 -12.46 -11.78
C GLY A 157 -7.49 -12.10 -12.55
N TRP A 158 -8.34 -13.06 -12.90
CA TRP A 158 -9.61 -12.78 -13.59
C TRP A 158 -10.68 -12.21 -12.66
N GLU A 159 -10.72 -12.67 -11.43
CA GLU A 159 -11.66 -12.18 -10.41
C GLU A 159 -11.37 -10.71 -10.05
N LEU A 160 -10.10 -10.40 -9.83
CA LEU A 160 -9.64 -9.03 -9.56
C LEU A 160 -9.92 -8.08 -10.72
N ARG A 161 -9.70 -8.53 -11.97
CA ARG A 161 -10.05 -7.74 -13.16
C ARG A 161 -11.55 -7.48 -13.27
N ARG A 162 -12.39 -8.47 -12.94
CA ARG A 162 -13.85 -8.29 -12.91
C ARG A 162 -14.23 -7.24 -11.86
N LYS A 163 -13.67 -7.34 -10.66
CA LYS A 163 -13.89 -6.36 -9.59
C LYS A 163 -13.46 -4.95 -10.02
N ALA A 164 -12.33 -4.81 -10.70
CA ALA A 164 -11.91 -3.52 -11.26
C ALA A 164 -12.91 -2.97 -12.27
N VAL A 165 -13.44 -3.81 -13.18
CA VAL A 165 -14.51 -3.39 -14.12
C VAL A 165 -15.73 -2.88 -13.37
N GLU A 166 -16.16 -3.55 -12.30
CA GLU A 166 -17.29 -3.12 -11.47
C GLU A 166 -17.02 -1.79 -10.78
N ILE A 167 -15.79 -1.57 -10.28
CA ILE A 167 -15.37 -0.29 -9.69
C ILE A 167 -15.48 0.83 -10.74
N TYR A 168 -14.86 0.68 -11.91
CA TYR A 168 -14.93 1.68 -12.96
C TYR A 168 -16.37 1.94 -13.42
N ALA A 169 -17.16 0.89 -13.60
CA ALA A 169 -18.56 1.01 -14.01
C ALA A 169 -19.41 1.75 -12.96
N SER A 170 -19.11 1.60 -11.66
CA SER A 170 -19.81 2.32 -10.58
C SER A 170 -19.66 3.85 -10.69
N TYR A 171 -18.57 4.32 -11.31
CA TYR A 171 -18.32 5.74 -11.62
C TYR A 171 -18.82 6.16 -13.01
N GLY A 172 -19.51 5.25 -13.73
CA GLY A 172 -20.00 5.51 -15.08
C GLY A 172 -18.92 5.47 -16.17
N ILE A 173 -17.73 4.96 -15.86
CA ILE A 173 -16.63 4.80 -16.81
C ILE A 173 -16.84 3.50 -17.61
N THR A 174 -16.91 3.61 -18.94
CA THR A 174 -17.14 2.49 -19.86
C THR A 174 -15.97 2.19 -20.77
N THR A 175 -14.97 3.06 -20.79
CA THR A 175 -13.73 2.89 -21.57
C THR A 175 -12.55 3.32 -20.72
N ILE A 176 -11.54 2.49 -20.65
CA ILE A 176 -10.33 2.71 -19.83
C ILE A 176 -9.12 2.52 -20.75
N GLN A 177 -8.16 3.44 -20.68
CA GLN A 177 -6.88 3.28 -21.29
C GLN A 177 -5.85 2.93 -20.21
N GLU A 178 -5.22 1.74 -20.32
CA GLU A 178 -4.10 1.35 -19.45
C GLU A 178 -2.85 2.15 -19.83
N SER A 179 -2.25 2.82 -18.86
CA SER A 179 -1.11 3.72 -19.07
C SER A 179 0.23 3.11 -18.67
N ASN A 180 0.20 1.94 -18.03
CA ASN A 180 1.39 1.23 -17.58
C ASN A 180 1.31 -0.22 -18.04
N VAL A 181 2.04 -0.55 -19.11
CA VAL A 181 2.10 -1.88 -19.74
C VAL A 181 3.46 -2.50 -19.52
#